data_05615cd8d27d93cdbe8abd9b1859d640
#
_entry.id   05615cd8d27d93cdbe8abd9b1859d640
#
_cell.length_a   1.000
_cell.length_b   1.000
_cell.length_c   1.000
_cell.angle_alpha   90.00
_cell.angle_beta   90.00
_cell.angle_gamma   90.00
#
_symmetry.space_group_name_H-M   'P 1'
#
loop_
_entity.id
_entity.type
_entity.pdbx_description
1 polymer ?
#
loop_
_entity_poly.entity_id
_entity_poly.type
_entity_poly.pdbx_seq_one_letter_code
_entity_poly.pdbx_strand_id
1 'polypeptide(L)'
;RVRSSAASDVYKRQVFLTHLDEDHISGVRELLENPQGIQIEQVVIAQAAKKDEKYEALRELCKEQKVPLRHVKSGDYMEAGKMRLQILHPEAEYQAQDRNGYSLVMKLEYGEFHALFTGDVTEDGEMAVARTLPSDWKCHYYKVAHHGSRYSNSELLLNQLQPDIAVISCGENNSYGHPHTEVLERLRQVGTTVYRTDESGAVMLTVSGSQLKMKKHIMGLSK
;
A
#
# COMPACT_ATOMS: atom_id res chain seq x y z
N ARG A 1 8.83 33.00 -6.71
CA ARG A 1 7.39 32.66 -6.51
C ARG A 1 6.83 32.21 -7.85
N VAL A 2 6.79 30.91 -8.09
CA VAL A 2 6.03 30.39 -9.22
C VAL A 2 4.56 30.42 -8.80
N ARG A 3 3.80 31.34 -9.36
CA ARG A 3 2.35 31.33 -9.27
C ARG A 3 1.85 30.21 -10.18
N SER A 4 1.36 29.12 -9.63
CA SER A 4 0.54 28.18 -10.36
C SER A 4 -0.79 28.87 -10.67
N SER A 5 -1.08 29.08 -11.94
CA SER A 5 -2.40 29.53 -12.39
C SER A 5 -3.38 28.38 -12.19
N ALA A 6 -4.48 28.63 -11.49
CA ALA A 6 -5.54 27.67 -11.15
C ALA A 6 -6.36 27.12 -12.33
N ALA A 7 -5.81 27.08 -13.54
CA ALA A 7 -6.55 26.75 -14.76
C ALA A 7 -6.16 25.43 -15.44
N SER A 8 -5.28 24.63 -14.86
CA SER A 8 -5.02 23.26 -15.34
C SER A 8 -4.24 22.47 -14.29
N ASP A 9 -4.85 22.19 -13.15
CA ASP A 9 -4.29 21.16 -12.25
C ASP A 9 -4.55 19.78 -12.87
N VAL A 10 -3.75 19.44 -13.87
CA VAL A 10 -3.55 18.04 -14.24
C VAL A 10 -2.88 17.40 -13.04
N TYR A 11 -3.63 16.60 -12.28
CA TYR A 11 -3.09 15.93 -11.11
C TYR A 11 -2.00 14.96 -11.55
N LYS A 12 -0.76 15.27 -11.21
CA LYS A 12 0.35 14.35 -11.37
C LYS A 12 0.26 13.29 -10.30
N ARG A 13 0.38 12.04 -10.68
CA ARG A 13 0.32 10.89 -9.76
C ARG A 13 1.59 10.07 -9.85
N GLN A 14 2.11 9.72 -8.70
CA GLN A 14 3.12 8.68 -8.58
C GLN A 14 2.39 7.39 -8.18
N VAL A 15 2.58 6.34 -8.95
CA VAL A 15 1.94 5.05 -8.72
C VAL A 15 2.95 4.12 -8.07
N PHE A 16 2.69 3.70 -6.83
CA PHE A 16 3.48 2.69 -6.14
C PHE A 16 2.81 1.35 -6.33
N LEU A 17 3.46 0.48 -7.09
CA LEU A 17 3.02 -0.89 -7.29
C LEU A 17 3.78 -1.79 -6.33
N THR A 18 3.06 -2.39 -5.38
CA THR A 18 3.69 -3.19 -4.32
C THR A 18 4.38 -4.42 -4.88
N HIS A 19 3.69 -5.18 -5.73
CA HIS A 19 4.20 -6.36 -6.43
C HIS A 19 3.39 -6.61 -7.71
N LEU A 20 3.73 -7.68 -8.46
CA LEU A 20 3.23 -7.89 -9.83
C LEU A 20 2.12 -8.95 -9.93
N ASP A 21 1.37 -9.22 -8.86
CA ASP A 21 0.20 -10.09 -8.96
C ASP A 21 -0.99 -9.35 -9.56
N GLU A 22 -1.90 -10.10 -10.19
CA GLU A 22 -2.90 -9.56 -11.11
C GLU A 22 -3.84 -8.56 -10.45
N ASP A 23 -4.24 -8.83 -9.22
CA ASP A 23 -5.12 -7.96 -8.43
C ASP A 23 -4.45 -6.65 -7.98
N HIS A 24 -3.13 -6.53 -8.14
CA HIS A 24 -2.36 -5.30 -7.89
C HIS A 24 -1.97 -4.57 -9.18
N ILE A 25 -1.58 -5.31 -10.24
CA ILE A 25 -1.07 -4.70 -11.46
C ILE A 25 -2.18 -4.29 -12.45
N SER A 26 -3.34 -4.98 -12.45
CA SER A 26 -4.41 -4.74 -13.44
C SER A 26 -4.89 -3.29 -13.45
N GLY A 27 -5.11 -2.70 -12.28
CA GLY A 27 -5.51 -1.29 -12.17
C GLY A 27 -4.43 -0.31 -12.65
N VAL A 28 -3.15 -0.66 -12.49
CA VAL A 28 -2.04 0.16 -13.00
C VAL A 28 -1.97 0.11 -14.52
N ARG A 29 -2.16 -1.06 -15.13
CA ARG A 29 -2.27 -1.21 -16.60
C ARG A 29 -3.40 -0.35 -17.14
N GLU A 30 -4.60 -0.47 -16.56
CA GLU A 30 -5.76 0.34 -16.97
C GLU A 30 -5.49 1.83 -16.88
N LEU A 31 -4.86 2.31 -15.80
CA LEU A 31 -4.49 3.72 -15.65
C LEU A 31 -3.45 4.19 -16.67
N LEU A 32 -2.52 3.32 -17.07
CA LEU A 32 -1.51 3.64 -18.07
C LEU A 32 -2.10 3.69 -19.48
N GLU A 33 -2.99 2.75 -19.81
CA GLU A 33 -3.63 2.65 -21.14
C GLU A 33 -4.76 3.67 -21.29
N ASN A 34 -5.53 3.94 -20.22
CA ASN A 34 -6.72 4.79 -20.21
C ASN A 34 -6.65 5.80 -19.04
N PRO A 35 -5.80 6.82 -19.10
CA PRO A 35 -5.49 7.68 -17.95
C PRO A 35 -6.65 8.55 -17.45
N GLN A 36 -7.79 8.64 -18.15
CA GLN A 36 -9.01 9.35 -17.71
C GLN A 36 -8.74 10.78 -17.17
N GLY A 37 -7.77 11.48 -17.76
CA GLY A 37 -7.35 12.81 -17.31
C GLY A 37 -6.38 12.80 -16.10
N ILE A 38 -5.94 11.65 -15.65
CA ILE A 38 -4.90 11.51 -14.63
C ILE A 38 -3.54 11.44 -15.32
N GLN A 39 -2.64 12.37 -15.02
CA GLN A 39 -1.26 12.29 -15.51
C GLN A 39 -0.43 11.44 -14.53
N ILE A 40 0.04 10.28 -14.99
CA ILE A 40 1.00 9.45 -14.25
C ILE A 40 2.40 10.00 -14.52
N GLU A 41 3.08 10.41 -13.46
CA GLU A 41 4.43 10.96 -13.52
C GLU A 41 5.50 9.87 -13.52
N GLN A 42 5.26 8.81 -12.74
CA GLN A 42 6.10 7.62 -12.69
C GLN A 42 5.37 6.44 -12.06
N VAL A 43 5.79 5.24 -12.42
CA VAL A 43 5.47 4.00 -11.70
C VAL A 43 6.68 3.60 -10.86
N VAL A 44 6.46 3.28 -9.59
CA VAL A 44 7.51 2.90 -8.63
C VAL A 44 7.31 1.45 -8.23
N ILE A 45 8.36 0.66 -8.30
CA ILE A 45 8.34 -0.77 -7.95
C ILE A 45 9.62 -1.17 -7.19
N ALA A 46 9.60 -2.33 -6.51
CA ALA A 46 10.77 -2.84 -5.82
C ALA A 46 11.93 -3.14 -6.78
N GLN A 47 13.16 -2.76 -6.41
CA GLN A 47 14.37 -3.12 -7.15
C GLN A 47 14.55 -4.63 -7.22
N ALA A 48 14.22 -5.34 -6.15
CA ALA A 48 14.28 -6.79 -6.04
C ALA A 48 13.15 -7.51 -6.81
N ALA A 49 12.16 -6.79 -7.36
CA ALA A 49 11.02 -7.42 -8.07
C ALA A 49 11.49 -8.45 -9.09
N LYS A 50 10.81 -9.60 -9.11
CA LYS A 50 11.15 -10.71 -10.03
C LYS A 50 11.08 -10.25 -11.48
N LYS A 51 12.16 -10.44 -12.22
CA LYS A 51 12.29 -10.06 -13.64
C LYS A 51 11.71 -11.16 -14.54
N ASP A 52 10.41 -11.38 -14.45
CA ASP A 52 9.66 -12.36 -15.24
C ASP A 52 8.80 -11.66 -16.32
N GLU A 53 7.94 -12.42 -17.00
CA GLU A 53 7.08 -11.93 -18.08
C GLU A 53 6.20 -10.76 -17.66
N LYS A 54 5.68 -10.75 -16.42
CA LYS A 54 4.85 -9.66 -15.92
C LYS A 54 5.65 -8.37 -15.74
N TYR A 55 6.90 -8.48 -15.25
CA TYR A 55 7.80 -7.35 -15.15
C TYR A 55 8.13 -6.77 -16.53
N GLU A 56 8.47 -7.63 -17.51
CA GLU A 56 8.80 -7.17 -18.85
C GLU A 56 7.59 -6.52 -19.53
N ALA A 57 6.39 -7.07 -19.36
CA ALA A 57 5.16 -6.48 -19.86
C ALA A 57 4.90 -5.07 -19.28
N LEU A 58 5.07 -4.92 -17.95
CA LEU A 58 4.95 -3.60 -17.30
C LEU A 58 5.99 -2.62 -17.83
N ARG A 59 7.24 -3.07 -17.97
CA ARG A 59 8.35 -2.24 -18.45
C ARG A 59 8.08 -1.73 -19.87
N GLU A 60 7.65 -2.58 -20.78
CA GLU A 60 7.32 -2.17 -22.15
C GLU A 60 6.11 -1.23 -22.17
N LEU A 61 5.05 -1.50 -21.40
CA LEU A 61 3.89 -0.62 -21.29
C LEU A 61 4.29 0.78 -20.78
N CYS A 62 5.09 0.84 -19.72
CA CYS A 62 5.61 2.12 -19.21
C CYS A 62 6.42 2.88 -20.27
N LYS A 63 7.21 2.17 -21.07
CA LYS A 63 7.99 2.76 -22.17
C LYS A 63 7.10 3.29 -23.29
N GLU A 64 6.09 2.52 -23.72
CA GLU A 64 5.09 2.93 -24.73
C GLU A 64 4.34 4.19 -24.29
N GLN A 65 3.92 4.23 -23.03
CA GLN A 65 3.20 5.37 -22.44
C GLN A 65 4.12 6.52 -22.02
N LYS A 66 5.44 6.39 -22.22
CA LYS A 66 6.47 7.37 -21.83
C LYS A 66 6.44 7.74 -20.33
N VAL A 67 6.05 6.77 -19.51
CA VAL A 67 6.02 6.89 -18.05
C VAL A 67 7.26 6.20 -17.46
N PRO A 68 8.12 6.90 -16.70
CA PRO A 68 9.29 6.30 -16.09
C PRO A 68 8.92 5.17 -15.13
N LEU A 69 9.62 4.04 -15.22
CA LEU A 69 9.58 2.95 -14.25
C LEU A 69 10.76 3.10 -13.28
N ARG A 70 10.49 3.52 -12.04
CA ARG A 70 11.49 3.74 -11.00
C ARG A 70 11.59 2.55 -10.08
N HIS A 71 12.83 2.14 -9.79
CA HIS A 71 13.12 1.08 -8.83
C HIS A 71 13.54 1.66 -7.50
N VAL A 72 13.00 1.11 -6.41
CA VAL A 72 13.29 1.53 -5.04
C VAL A 72 13.57 0.31 -4.16
N LYS A 73 14.25 0.54 -3.04
CA LYS A 73 14.65 -0.48 -2.07
C LYS A 73 14.52 0.06 -0.65
N SER A 74 14.64 -0.82 0.32
CA SER A 74 14.71 -0.44 1.74
C SER A 74 15.75 0.65 1.98
N GLY A 75 15.37 1.67 2.75
CA GLY A 75 16.16 2.87 3.02
C GLY A 75 15.86 4.05 2.10
N ASP A 76 15.32 3.83 0.89
CA ASP A 76 14.92 4.92 0.01
C ASP A 76 13.73 5.66 0.60
N TYR A 77 13.63 6.97 0.31
CA TYR A 77 12.50 7.78 0.73
C TYR A 77 12.13 8.85 -0.30
N MET A 78 10.92 9.37 -0.17
CA MET A 78 10.43 10.51 -0.94
C MET A 78 9.74 11.49 0.00
N GLU A 79 9.85 12.78 -0.33
CA GLU A 79 9.25 13.86 0.45
C GLU A 79 8.38 14.74 -0.44
N ALA A 80 7.22 15.14 0.08
CA ALA A 80 6.32 16.09 -0.54
C ALA A 80 5.70 16.99 0.53
N GLY A 81 6.18 18.22 0.64
CA GLY A 81 5.79 19.13 1.71
C GLY A 81 6.12 18.57 3.09
N LYS A 82 5.10 18.29 3.89
CA LYS A 82 5.23 17.69 5.23
C LYS A 82 5.17 16.16 5.22
N MET A 83 4.93 15.57 4.06
CA MET A 83 4.81 14.12 3.92
C MET A 83 6.16 13.51 3.63
N ARG A 84 6.51 12.44 4.34
CA ARG A 84 7.65 11.58 4.07
C ARG A 84 7.17 10.14 3.89
N LEU A 85 7.53 9.54 2.76
CA LEU A 85 7.28 8.14 2.45
C LEU A 85 8.62 7.42 2.39
N GLN A 86 8.83 6.46 3.28
CA GLN A 86 10.05 5.67 3.37
C GLN A 86 9.75 4.21 2.99
N ILE A 87 10.63 3.62 2.19
CA ILE A 87 10.58 2.20 1.83
C ILE A 87 11.27 1.42 2.95
N LEU A 88 10.57 0.45 3.55
CA LEU A 88 11.09 -0.41 4.60
C LEU A 88 11.51 -1.79 4.07
N HIS A 89 10.87 -2.26 2.99
CA HIS A 89 11.09 -3.57 2.38
C HIS A 89 10.72 -3.50 0.88
N PRO A 90 11.34 -4.32 0.02
CA PRO A 90 12.49 -5.19 0.26
C PRO A 90 13.85 -4.47 0.15
N GLU A 91 14.92 -5.13 0.58
CA GLU A 91 16.29 -4.76 0.27
C GLU A 91 16.60 -5.00 -1.23
N ALA A 92 17.70 -4.39 -1.74
CA ALA A 92 18.03 -4.44 -3.16
C ALA A 92 18.19 -5.85 -3.73
N GLU A 93 18.84 -6.73 -2.96
CA GLU A 93 19.20 -8.11 -3.34
C GLU A 93 18.29 -9.15 -2.65
N TYR A 94 17.14 -8.72 -2.14
CA TYR A 94 16.20 -9.62 -1.47
C TYR A 94 15.71 -10.72 -2.42
N GLN A 95 15.65 -11.95 -1.91
CA GLN A 95 15.16 -13.12 -2.63
C GLN A 95 13.93 -13.68 -1.90
N ALA A 96 12.78 -13.58 -2.52
CA ALA A 96 11.54 -14.15 -2.01
C ALA A 96 11.21 -15.50 -2.67
N GLN A 97 10.43 -16.30 -1.98
CA GLN A 97 9.93 -17.59 -2.51
C GLN A 97 8.85 -17.36 -3.58
N ASP A 98 8.03 -16.34 -3.41
CA ASP A 98 6.95 -15.96 -4.33
C ASP A 98 6.94 -14.44 -4.59
N ARG A 99 5.96 -13.95 -5.37
CA ARG A 99 5.84 -12.53 -5.69
C ARG A 99 5.40 -11.68 -4.50
N ASN A 100 4.61 -12.24 -3.59
CA ASN A 100 4.13 -11.53 -2.41
C ASN A 100 5.27 -11.06 -1.53
N GLY A 101 6.31 -11.91 -1.38
CA GLY A 101 7.50 -11.56 -0.62
C GLY A 101 8.28 -10.36 -1.17
N TYR A 102 8.10 -9.98 -2.44
CA TYR A 102 8.70 -8.77 -3.02
C TYR A 102 7.88 -7.50 -2.81
N SER A 103 6.77 -7.56 -2.07
CA SER A 103 5.90 -6.42 -1.85
C SER A 103 6.63 -5.22 -1.25
N LEU A 104 6.43 -4.04 -1.83
CA LEU A 104 6.87 -2.80 -1.23
C LEU A 104 6.13 -2.58 0.09
N VAL A 105 6.90 -2.49 1.18
CA VAL A 105 6.39 -2.01 2.47
C VAL A 105 6.83 -0.58 2.66
N MET A 106 5.87 0.30 2.90
CA MET A 106 6.08 1.74 2.96
C MET A 106 5.56 2.32 4.26
N LYS A 107 6.42 3.09 4.92
CA LYS A 107 6.08 3.92 6.07
C LYS A 107 5.82 5.34 5.58
N LEU A 108 4.64 5.87 5.90
CA LEU A 108 4.28 7.25 5.62
C LEU A 108 4.18 8.04 6.94
N GLU A 109 4.80 9.19 6.95
CA GLU A 109 4.74 10.17 8.04
C GLU A 109 4.20 11.50 7.51
N TYR A 110 3.22 12.09 8.19
CA TYR A 110 2.66 13.40 7.89
C TYR A 110 2.36 14.14 9.19
N GLY A 111 3.31 14.95 9.65
CA GLY A 111 3.28 15.50 11.01
C GLY A 111 3.27 14.38 12.05
N GLU A 112 2.29 14.37 12.92
CA GLU A 112 2.12 13.31 13.93
C GLU A 112 1.36 12.09 13.41
N PHE A 113 0.88 12.11 12.18
CA PHE A 113 0.19 10.96 11.59
C PHE A 113 1.17 10.00 10.93
N HIS A 114 1.06 8.72 11.30
CA HIS A 114 1.89 7.65 10.76
C HIS A 114 1.04 6.54 10.17
N ALA A 115 1.43 6.05 9.01
CA ALA A 115 0.75 4.95 8.33
C ALA A 115 1.75 3.91 7.81
N LEU A 116 1.32 2.65 7.80
CA LEU A 116 2.06 1.54 7.20
C LEU A 116 1.24 0.89 6.09
N PHE A 117 1.84 0.80 4.91
CA PHE A 117 1.31 0.10 3.75
C PHE A 117 2.19 -1.11 3.46
N THR A 118 1.62 -2.30 3.40
CA THR A 118 2.37 -3.56 3.43
C THR A 118 2.27 -4.39 2.15
N GLY A 119 1.40 -4.00 1.20
CA GLY A 119 1.11 -4.87 0.07
C GLY A 119 0.68 -6.24 0.56
N ASP A 120 1.27 -7.27 -0.01
CA ASP A 120 1.01 -8.67 0.33
C ASP A 120 2.25 -9.34 0.94
N VAL A 121 3.07 -8.53 1.65
CA VAL A 121 4.29 -9.03 2.30
C VAL A 121 4.01 -10.24 3.17
N THR A 122 4.91 -11.22 3.10
CA THR A 122 4.85 -12.46 3.88
C THR A 122 5.66 -12.34 5.17
N GLU A 123 5.59 -13.34 6.03
CA GLU A 123 6.17 -13.34 7.38
C GLU A 123 7.64 -12.94 7.44
N ASP A 124 8.48 -13.41 6.51
CA ASP A 124 9.90 -13.05 6.46
C ASP A 124 10.10 -11.55 6.23
N GLY A 125 9.32 -10.95 5.32
CA GLY A 125 9.34 -9.52 5.06
C GLY A 125 8.77 -8.73 6.24
N GLU A 126 7.73 -9.22 6.92
CA GLU A 126 7.20 -8.61 8.14
C GLU A 126 8.23 -8.56 9.26
N MET A 127 9.00 -9.64 9.46
CA MET A 127 10.10 -9.65 10.43
C MET A 127 11.19 -8.64 10.09
N ALA A 128 11.52 -8.49 8.80
CA ALA A 128 12.48 -7.48 8.36
C ALA A 128 11.96 -6.07 8.66
N VAL A 129 10.69 -5.79 8.37
CA VAL A 129 10.02 -4.51 8.68
C VAL A 129 10.00 -4.23 10.17
N ALA A 130 9.61 -5.21 11.00
CA ALA A 130 9.55 -5.06 12.44
C ALA A 130 10.91 -4.66 13.05
N ARG A 131 12.02 -5.20 12.52
CA ARG A 131 13.37 -4.84 12.96
C ARG A 131 13.80 -3.41 12.61
N THR A 132 13.19 -2.81 11.58
CA THR A 132 13.54 -1.44 11.12
C THR A 132 12.69 -0.36 11.78
N LEU A 133 11.53 -0.71 12.32
CA LEU A 133 10.65 0.23 13.00
C LEU A 133 11.15 0.51 14.42
N PRO A 134 11.23 1.78 14.84
CA PRO A 134 11.48 2.12 16.24
C PRO A 134 10.43 1.48 17.15
N SER A 135 10.85 1.03 18.34
CA SER A 135 9.95 0.37 19.30
C SER A 135 8.83 1.26 19.85
N ASP A 136 9.01 2.58 19.78
CA ASP A 136 8.07 3.62 20.17
C ASP A 136 7.30 4.23 18.99
N TRP A 137 7.47 3.67 17.77
CA TRP A 137 6.79 4.19 16.59
C TRP A 137 5.30 3.86 16.64
N LYS A 138 4.49 4.89 16.81
CA LYS A 138 3.04 4.75 16.85
C LYS A 138 2.45 4.60 15.46
N CYS A 139 1.68 3.55 15.22
CA CYS A 139 0.96 3.31 13.97
C CYS A 139 -0.49 3.78 14.08
N HIS A 140 -0.88 4.85 13.37
CA HIS A 140 -2.27 5.32 13.36
C HIS A 140 -3.11 4.60 12.29
N TYR A 141 -2.50 4.21 11.19
CA TYR A 141 -3.16 3.53 10.08
C TYR A 141 -2.32 2.36 9.56
N TYR A 142 -2.94 1.22 9.48
CA TYR A 142 -2.35 0.01 8.95
C TYR A 142 -3.16 -0.52 7.76
N LYS A 143 -2.57 -0.56 6.55
CA LYS A 143 -3.13 -1.33 5.45
C LYS A 143 -2.78 -2.80 5.69
N VAL A 144 -3.76 -3.59 6.06
CA VAL A 144 -3.58 -5.00 6.40
C VAL A 144 -2.97 -5.76 5.22
N ALA A 145 -1.92 -6.53 5.49
CA ALA A 145 -1.18 -7.26 4.49
C ALA A 145 -2.01 -8.37 3.87
N HIS A 146 -1.81 -8.62 2.57
CA HIS A 146 -2.30 -9.77 1.84
C HIS A 146 -3.79 -10.01 2.06
N HIS A 147 -4.60 -8.95 1.97
CA HIS A 147 -6.07 -8.96 2.12
C HIS A 147 -6.57 -9.58 3.42
N GLY A 148 -5.72 -9.70 4.45
CA GLY A 148 -6.00 -10.41 5.69
C GLY A 148 -5.75 -11.92 5.61
N SER A 149 -4.78 -12.34 4.80
CA SER A 149 -4.31 -13.72 4.77
C SER A 149 -3.63 -14.12 6.07
N ARG A 150 -3.86 -15.38 6.51
CA ARG A 150 -3.21 -15.97 7.70
C ARG A 150 -1.69 -16.10 7.57
N TYR A 151 -1.17 -16.08 6.36
CA TYR A 151 0.28 -16.16 6.05
C TYR A 151 0.99 -14.81 6.17
N SER A 152 0.25 -13.79 6.58
CA SER A 152 0.72 -12.43 6.85
C SER A 152 0.07 -11.92 8.15
N ASN A 153 0.40 -10.70 8.56
CA ASN A 153 -0.16 -10.06 9.76
C ASN A 153 0.21 -10.83 11.05
N SER A 154 1.50 -11.13 11.17
CA SER A 154 2.05 -11.89 12.30
C SER A 154 1.80 -11.18 13.64
N GLU A 155 1.68 -11.96 14.72
CA GLU A 155 1.55 -11.43 16.07
C GLU A 155 2.73 -10.52 16.44
N LEU A 156 3.94 -10.87 15.97
CA LEU A 156 5.13 -10.06 16.18
C LEU A 156 4.95 -8.64 15.64
N LEU A 157 4.56 -8.51 14.36
CA LEU A 157 4.35 -7.22 13.72
C LEU A 157 3.19 -6.46 14.36
N LEU A 158 2.05 -7.09 14.58
CA LEU A 158 0.87 -6.44 15.14
C LEU A 158 1.07 -5.99 16.59
N ASN A 159 1.77 -6.77 17.43
CA ASN A 159 2.12 -6.38 18.79
C ASN A 159 3.07 -5.16 18.82
N GLN A 160 3.95 -5.03 17.85
CA GLN A 160 4.82 -3.86 17.75
C GLN A 160 4.08 -2.64 17.21
N LEU A 161 3.22 -2.81 16.21
CA LEU A 161 2.49 -1.70 15.57
C LEU A 161 1.37 -1.15 16.44
N GLN A 162 0.58 -2.02 17.07
CA GLN A 162 -0.66 -1.69 17.81
C GLN A 162 -1.47 -0.59 17.09
N PRO A 163 -1.88 -0.82 15.84
CA PRO A 163 -2.43 0.25 15.02
C PRO A 163 -3.78 0.73 15.56
N ASP A 164 -4.02 2.04 15.55
CA ASP A 164 -5.32 2.61 15.94
C ASP A 164 -6.42 2.12 14.97
N ILE A 165 -6.09 2.11 13.66
CA ILE A 165 -6.99 1.75 12.57
C ILE A 165 -6.31 0.77 11.63
N ALA A 166 -7.01 -0.30 11.26
CA ALA A 166 -6.62 -1.23 10.21
C ALA A 166 -7.65 -1.26 9.09
N VAL A 167 -7.19 -1.22 7.84
CA VAL A 167 -8.07 -1.36 6.67
C VAL A 167 -7.70 -2.62 5.90
N ILE A 168 -8.69 -3.50 5.73
CA ILE A 168 -8.60 -4.70 4.92
C ILE A 168 -9.27 -4.43 3.58
N SER A 169 -8.51 -4.55 2.50
CA SER A 169 -9.01 -4.47 1.13
C SER A 169 -9.25 -5.88 0.63
N CYS A 170 -10.51 -6.31 0.55
CA CYS A 170 -10.91 -7.62 0.05
C CYS A 170 -12.24 -7.51 -0.67
N GLY A 171 -12.50 -8.43 -1.59
CA GLY A 171 -13.77 -8.51 -2.29
C GLY A 171 -14.82 -9.24 -1.49
N GLU A 172 -16.09 -8.87 -1.68
CA GLU A 172 -17.21 -9.64 -1.17
C GLU A 172 -17.21 -11.04 -1.81
N ASN A 173 -17.44 -12.08 -1.01
CA ASN A 173 -17.46 -13.48 -1.46
C ASN A 173 -16.18 -13.92 -2.22
N ASN A 174 -15.01 -13.38 -1.86
CA ASN A 174 -13.76 -13.79 -2.49
C ASN A 174 -13.45 -15.27 -2.24
N SER A 175 -12.90 -15.94 -3.25
CA SER A 175 -12.62 -17.39 -3.22
C SER A 175 -11.51 -17.81 -2.26
N TYR A 176 -10.72 -16.86 -1.77
CA TYR A 176 -9.61 -17.11 -0.83
C TYR A 176 -10.07 -17.17 0.63
N GLY A 177 -11.31 -16.76 0.93
CA GLY A 177 -11.83 -16.68 2.29
C GLY A 177 -11.21 -15.54 3.10
N HIS A 178 -10.66 -14.53 2.45
CA HIS A 178 -10.09 -13.35 3.11
C HIS A 178 -11.19 -12.38 3.59
N PRO A 179 -11.01 -11.73 4.75
CA PRO A 179 -9.93 -11.95 5.72
C PRO A 179 -10.14 -13.22 6.53
N HIS A 180 -9.06 -13.93 6.84
CA HIS A 180 -9.11 -15.09 7.71
C HIS A 180 -9.43 -14.69 9.17
N THR A 181 -10.18 -15.55 9.86
CA THR A 181 -10.61 -15.29 11.24
C THR A 181 -9.43 -15.03 12.18
N GLU A 182 -8.35 -15.77 12.01
CA GLU A 182 -7.12 -15.63 12.83
C GLU A 182 -6.53 -14.21 12.76
N VAL A 183 -6.61 -13.57 11.58
CA VAL A 183 -6.11 -12.19 11.41
C VAL A 183 -7.03 -11.19 12.12
N LEU A 184 -8.34 -11.38 11.99
CA LEU A 184 -9.32 -10.54 12.71
C LEU A 184 -9.14 -10.65 14.22
N GLU A 185 -8.88 -11.85 14.74
CA GLU A 185 -8.62 -12.08 16.15
C GLU A 185 -7.34 -11.40 16.62
N ARG A 186 -6.22 -11.52 15.87
CA ARG A 186 -4.96 -10.83 16.17
C ARG A 186 -5.13 -9.31 16.22
N LEU A 187 -5.82 -8.72 15.23
CA LEU A 187 -6.13 -7.28 15.19
C LEU A 187 -6.97 -6.85 16.40
N ARG A 188 -7.97 -7.66 16.78
CA ARG A 188 -8.79 -7.40 17.96
C ARG A 188 -7.98 -7.47 19.26
N GLN A 189 -7.05 -8.41 19.37
CA GLN A 189 -6.20 -8.57 20.56
C GLN A 189 -5.31 -7.36 20.82
N VAL A 190 -4.84 -6.70 19.77
CA VAL A 190 -4.05 -5.45 19.88
C VAL A 190 -4.91 -4.18 19.95
N GLY A 191 -6.24 -4.31 20.05
CA GLY A 191 -7.16 -3.20 20.26
C GLY A 191 -7.45 -2.35 19.02
N THR A 192 -7.18 -2.86 17.82
CA THR A 192 -7.32 -2.14 16.55
C THR A 192 -8.77 -2.01 16.11
N THR A 193 -9.16 -0.83 15.63
CA THR A 193 -10.44 -0.63 14.92
C THR A 193 -10.29 -1.07 13.47
N VAL A 194 -11.05 -2.11 13.06
CA VAL A 194 -10.95 -2.70 11.73
C VAL A 194 -12.05 -2.18 10.80
N TYR A 195 -11.65 -1.82 9.58
CA TYR A 195 -12.55 -1.51 8.46
C TYR A 195 -12.28 -2.48 7.32
N ARG A 196 -13.35 -3.02 6.71
CA ARG A 196 -13.29 -3.98 5.60
C ARG A 196 -14.01 -3.42 4.39
N THR A 197 -13.41 -3.55 3.19
CA THR A 197 -14.03 -3.03 1.96
C THR A 197 -15.19 -3.90 1.48
N ASP A 198 -15.19 -5.19 1.77
CA ASP A 198 -16.31 -6.11 1.48
C ASP A 198 -17.57 -5.80 2.28
N GLU A 199 -17.45 -5.18 3.47
CA GLU A 199 -18.59 -4.76 4.31
C GLU A 199 -18.95 -3.28 4.16
N SER A 200 -17.95 -2.44 3.90
CA SER A 200 -18.08 -0.98 4.02
C SER A 200 -17.93 -0.25 2.69
N GLY A 201 -17.67 -0.97 1.59
CA GLY A 201 -17.32 -0.36 0.31
C GLY A 201 -16.01 0.42 0.41
N ALA A 202 -15.92 1.57 -0.25
CA ALA A 202 -14.72 2.40 -0.18
C ALA A 202 -14.54 3.02 1.21
N VAL A 203 -13.32 2.91 1.74
CA VAL A 203 -12.92 3.52 3.01
C VAL A 203 -12.02 4.71 2.73
N MET A 204 -12.41 5.90 3.18
CA MET A 204 -11.65 7.12 3.03
C MET A 204 -11.19 7.64 4.39
N LEU A 205 -9.88 7.82 4.54
CA LEU A 205 -9.28 8.50 5.68
C LEU A 205 -8.78 9.88 5.26
N THR A 206 -9.22 10.90 5.98
CA THR A 206 -8.73 12.28 5.80
C THR A 206 -7.95 12.69 7.03
N VAL A 207 -6.74 13.19 6.82
CA VAL A 207 -5.85 13.71 7.87
C VAL A 207 -5.75 15.22 7.73
N SER A 208 -6.05 15.97 8.79
CA SER A 208 -5.92 17.42 8.83
C SER A 208 -5.36 17.86 10.19
N GLY A 209 -4.08 18.22 10.21
CA GLY A 209 -3.35 18.42 11.46
C GLY A 209 -3.35 17.14 12.31
N SER A 210 -3.83 17.22 13.54
CA SER A 210 -4.01 16.07 14.45
C SER A 210 -5.38 15.38 14.32
N GLN A 211 -6.26 15.88 13.44
CA GLN A 211 -7.61 15.31 13.29
C GLN A 211 -7.63 14.22 12.22
N LEU A 212 -8.19 13.07 12.58
CA LEU A 212 -8.46 11.95 11.68
C LEU A 212 -9.97 11.85 11.45
N LYS A 213 -10.37 11.79 10.19
CA LYS A 213 -11.77 11.62 9.81
C LYS A 213 -11.93 10.43 8.87
N MET A 214 -12.67 9.44 9.33
CA MET A 214 -13.04 8.26 8.52
C MET A 214 -14.40 8.46 7.88
N LYS A 215 -14.49 8.09 6.61
CA LYS A 215 -15.78 7.95 5.88
C LYS A 215 -15.82 6.58 5.21
N LYS A 216 -16.96 5.94 5.29
CA LYS A 216 -17.31 4.74 4.53
C LYS A 216 -18.22 5.16 3.38
N HIS A 217 -17.98 4.61 2.20
CA HIS A 217 -18.84 4.83 1.06
C HIS A 217 -19.39 3.48 0.61
N ILE A 218 -20.53 3.09 1.18
CA ILE A 218 -21.29 1.93 0.72
C ILE A 218 -21.87 2.35 -0.62
N MET A 219 -21.43 1.71 -1.72
CA MET A 219 -22.12 1.87 -2.99
C MET A 219 -23.54 1.35 -2.79
N GLY A 220 -24.50 2.26 -2.73
CA GLY A 220 -25.89 1.91 -2.61
C GLY A 220 -26.28 1.02 -3.77
N LEU A 221 -26.80 -0.17 -3.47
CA LEU A 221 -27.67 -0.88 -4.40
C LEU A 221 -28.80 0.09 -4.71
N SER A 222 -28.76 0.71 -5.90
CA SER A 222 -29.91 1.40 -6.45
C SER A 222 -31.04 0.37 -6.51
N LYS A 223 -32.05 0.55 -5.66
CA LYS A 223 -33.28 -0.19 -5.77
C LYS A 223 -34.02 0.23 -7.04
#